data_d66df9d96c025f509b6eb9a811b24ce2
#
_entry.id   d66df9d96c025f509b6eb9a811b24ce2
#
_cell.length_a   1.000
_cell.length_b   1.000
_cell.length_c   1.000
_cell.angle_alpha   90.00
_cell.angle_beta   90.00
_cell.angle_gamma   90.00
#
_symmetry.space_group_name_H-M   'P 1'
#
loop_
_entity.id
_entity.type
_entity.pdbx_description
1 polymer ?
#
loop_
_entity_poly.entity_id
_entity_poly.type
_entity_poly.pdbx_seq_one_letter_code
_entity_poly.pdbx_strand_id
1 'polypeptide(L)'
;MIYAPSHIKKYVKPILGKNKFFSENIYSKFTLAYEISCSCGNNEFVIYKNSEPKVEAFCESCGKTITLYDLIEYPGAVTVRNDGEDALEKVINENNDKFNVAIIFEYSDEFAFDDEEFDENEITWCQIYLYDIVSLRSIMIVDDETA
;
A
#
# COMPACT_ATOMS: atom_id res chain seq x y z
N MET A 1 12.97 -12.81 1.50
CA MET A 1 12.79 -12.19 0.17
C MET A 1 11.53 -11.32 0.19
N ILE A 2 11.59 -10.16 -0.46
CA ILE A 2 10.46 -9.25 -0.53
C ILE A 2 9.72 -9.45 -1.85
N TYR A 3 8.45 -9.81 -1.77
CA TYR A 3 7.58 -10.00 -2.92
C TYR A 3 6.61 -8.82 -3.02
N ALA A 4 7.08 -7.73 -3.57
CA ALA A 4 6.30 -6.51 -3.74
C ALA A 4 6.55 -5.92 -5.12
N PRO A 5 5.60 -5.12 -5.65
CA PRO A 5 5.80 -4.45 -6.93
C PRO A 5 7.08 -3.61 -6.95
N SER A 6 7.70 -3.53 -8.10
CA SER A 6 9.00 -2.87 -8.25
C SER A 6 8.99 -1.40 -7.83
N HIS A 7 7.86 -0.72 -8.01
CA HIS A 7 7.76 0.70 -7.70
C HIS A 7 7.85 1.01 -6.19
N ILE A 8 7.54 0.02 -5.32
CA ILE A 8 7.59 0.21 -3.86
C ILE A 8 8.56 -0.74 -3.17
N LYS A 9 9.17 -1.67 -3.88
CA LYS A 9 9.95 -2.77 -3.29
C LYS A 9 11.01 -2.32 -2.30
N LYS A 10 11.67 -1.19 -2.54
CA LYS A 10 12.71 -0.68 -1.66
C LYS A 10 12.18 0.11 -0.44
N TYR A 11 10.86 0.31 -0.38
CA TYR A 11 10.23 1.08 0.70
C TYR A 11 9.37 0.22 1.61
N VAL A 12 9.46 -1.11 1.52
CA VAL A 12 8.59 -2.01 2.27
C VAL A 12 9.38 -2.87 3.23
N LYS A 13 8.76 -3.13 4.38
CA LYS A 13 9.25 -4.08 5.39
C LYS A 13 8.16 -5.08 5.69
N PRO A 14 8.45 -6.39 5.73
CA PRO A 14 7.43 -7.40 6.03
C PRO A 14 6.79 -7.18 7.40
N ILE A 15 5.47 -7.33 7.45
CA ILE A 15 4.72 -7.37 8.71
C ILE A 15 4.47 -8.84 9.05
N LEU A 16 4.89 -9.25 10.23
CA LEU A 16 4.75 -10.62 10.70
C LEU A 16 3.94 -10.65 11.99
N GLY A 17 2.86 -11.47 12.00
CA GLY A 17 2.06 -11.65 13.19
C GLY A 17 1.16 -10.47 13.55
N LYS A 18 0.88 -10.32 14.84
CA LYS A 18 0.02 -9.24 15.33
C LYS A 18 0.66 -7.89 15.12
N ASN A 19 -0.16 -6.93 14.73
CA ASN A 19 0.32 -5.58 14.44
C ASN A 19 -0.79 -4.54 14.68
N LYS A 20 -0.43 -3.27 14.54
CA LYS A 20 -1.32 -2.14 14.81
C LYS A 20 -2.32 -1.85 13.70
N PHE A 21 -2.11 -2.38 12.49
CA PHE A 21 -2.94 -2.02 11.33
C PHE A 21 -4.25 -2.81 11.30
N PHE A 22 -4.23 -4.06 11.73
CA PHE A 22 -5.42 -4.91 11.73
C PHE A 22 -5.40 -5.86 12.91
N SER A 23 -6.58 -6.04 13.53
CA SER A 23 -6.74 -6.81 14.77
C SER A 23 -6.79 -8.31 14.54
N GLU A 24 -7.17 -8.74 13.35
CA GLU A 24 -7.30 -10.15 13.00
C GLU A 24 -6.15 -10.61 12.13
N ASN A 25 -5.84 -11.89 12.20
CA ASN A 25 -4.88 -12.48 11.30
C ASN A 25 -5.50 -12.59 9.90
N ILE A 26 -5.12 -11.70 9.01
CA ILE A 26 -5.58 -11.70 7.62
C ILE A 26 -4.67 -12.54 6.72
N TYR A 27 -3.62 -13.11 7.28
CA TYR A 27 -2.64 -13.83 6.48
C TYR A 27 -3.20 -15.15 5.98
N SER A 28 -3.13 -15.34 4.68
CA SER A 28 -3.25 -16.63 4.04
C SER A 28 -1.90 -16.94 3.40
N LYS A 29 -1.79 -18.14 2.86
CA LYS A 29 -0.57 -18.52 2.15
C LYS A 29 -0.29 -17.63 0.92
N PHE A 30 -1.29 -16.88 0.44
CA PHE A 30 -1.19 -16.01 -0.75
C PHE A 30 -1.26 -14.52 -0.41
N THR A 31 -1.25 -14.18 0.85
CA THR A 31 -1.36 -12.78 1.32
C THR A 31 -0.03 -12.33 1.90
N LEU A 32 0.44 -11.18 1.45
CA LEU A 32 1.66 -10.55 1.94
C LEU A 32 1.35 -9.14 2.42
N ALA A 33 1.83 -8.81 3.61
CA ALA A 33 1.62 -7.51 4.21
C ALA A 33 2.96 -6.83 4.47
N TYR A 34 3.03 -5.55 4.16
CA TYR A 34 4.24 -4.76 4.35
C TYR A 34 3.92 -3.42 4.98
N GLU A 35 4.81 -2.95 5.84
CA GLU A 35 4.78 -1.58 6.30
C GLU A 35 5.68 -0.73 5.42
N ILE A 36 5.24 0.50 5.11
CA ILE A 36 6.01 1.42 4.28
C ILE A 36 7.01 2.17 5.15
N SER A 37 8.24 2.24 4.67
CA SER A 37 9.31 2.98 5.33
C SER A 37 10.13 3.70 4.25
N CYS A 38 10.38 5.00 4.47
CA CYS A 38 11.21 5.77 3.57
C CYS A 38 12.68 5.34 3.67
N SER A 39 13.43 5.52 2.60
CA SER A 39 14.87 5.24 2.60
C SER A 39 15.65 6.08 3.63
N CYS A 40 15.11 7.22 4.07
CA CYS A 40 15.71 8.00 5.17
C CYS A 40 15.42 7.45 6.56
N GLY A 41 14.61 6.37 6.67
CA GLY A 41 14.24 5.74 7.93
C GLY A 41 12.91 6.20 8.51
N ASN A 42 12.29 7.24 7.95
CA ASN A 42 11.00 7.74 8.41
C ASN A 42 9.87 6.79 7.99
N ASN A 43 8.94 6.53 8.92
CA ASN A 43 7.75 5.69 8.66
C ASN A 43 6.43 6.43 8.86
N GLU A 44 6.49 7.74 9.08
CA GLU A 44 5.29 8.58 9.21
C GLU A 44 5.14 9.45 7.98
N PHE A 45 3.98 9.38 7.35
CA PHE A 45 3.76 10.01 6.04
C PHE A 45 2.52 10.86 6.03
N VAL A 46 2.56 11.93 5.26
CA VAL A 46 1.37 12.63 4.79
C VAL A 46 0.85 11.88 3.58
N ILE A 47 -0.43 11.58 3.57
CA ILE A 47 -1.04 10.73 2.54
C ILE A 47 -1.93 11.56 1.63
N TYR A 48 -1.79 11.36 0.33
CA TYR A 48 -2.63 11.95 -0.69
C TYR A 48 -3.35 10.86 -1.47
N LYS A 49 -4.63 11.05 -1.70
CA LYS A 49 -5.47 10.09 -2.40
C LYS A 49 -6.48 10.82 -3.28
N ASN A 50 -6.81 10.25 -4.43
CA ASN A 50 -7.91 10.74 -5.26
C ASN A 50 -9.07 9.71 -5.30
N SER A 51 -10.18 10.06 -5.95
CA SER A 51 -11.35 9.19 -6.05
C SER A 51 -11.10 7.93 -6.88
N GLU A 52 -10.23 8.02 -7.87
CA GLU A 52 -9.74 6.91 -8.67
C GLU A 52 -8.43 6.47 -8.03
N PRO A 53 -8.35 5.32 -7.32
CA PRO A 53 -7.30 5.20 -6.33
C PRO A 53 -5.89 5.37 -6.90
N LYS A 54 -5.37 6.54 -6.71
CA LYS A 54 -3.96 6.84 -6.77
C LYS A 54 -3.58 7.35 -5.39
N VAL A 55 -2.66 6.66 -4.73
CA VAL A 55 -2.29 6.96 -3.37
C VAL A 55 -0.80 7.23 -3.30
N GLU A 56 -0.45 8.39 -2.74
CA GLU A 56 0.94 8.80 -2.58
C GLU A 56 1.24 9.07 -1.11
N ALA A 57 2.41 8.66 -0.67
CA ALA A 57 2.93 8.93 0.67
C ALA A 57 4.07 9.93 0.56
N PHE A 58 3.93 11.05 1.25
CA PHE A 58 4.96 12.10 1.27
C PHE A 58 5.75 12.04 2.58
N CYS A 59 7.06 11.93 2.46
CA CYS A 59 7.98 11.97 3.59
C CYS A 59 8.46 13.41 3.83
N GLU A 60 8.00 14.03 4.91
CA GLU A 60 8.40 15.39 5.24
C GLU A 60 9.87 15.48 5.69
N SER A 61 10.46 14.37 6.13
CA SER A 61 11.85 14.36 6.59
C SER A 61 12.84 14.54 5.46
N CYS A 62 12.60 13.96 4.29
CA CYS A 62 13.52 14.04 3.15
C CYS A 62 12.89 14.61 1.88
N GLY A 63 11.59 14.89 1.88
CA GLY A 63 10.88 15.45 0.74
C GLY A 63 10.53 14.45 -0.36
N LYS A 64 10.70 13.15 -0.13
CA LYS A 64 10.41 12.14 -1.13
C LYS A 64 8.92 11.81 -1.16
N THR A 65 8.37 11.64 -2.36
CA THR A 65 7.02 11.13 -2.58
C THR A 65 7.10 9.69 -3.07
N ILE A 66 6.37 8.80 -2.40
CA ILE A 66 6.31 7.38 -2.75
C ILE A 66 4.91 7.09 -3.28
N THR A 67 4.81 6.63 -4.52
CA THR A 67 3.53 6.18 -5.06
C THR A 67 3.24 4.80 -4.51
N LEU A 68 2.20 4.68 -3.70
CA LEU A 68 1.81 3.42 -3.10
C LEU A 68 0.93 2.60 -4.04
N TYR A 69 0.03 3.26 -4.73
CA TYR A 69 -0.92 2.62 -5.62
C TYR A 69 -1.34 3.57 -6.73
N ASP A 70 -1.41 3.06 -7.95
CA ASP A 70 -1.93 3.79 -9.10
C ASP A 70 -2.73 2.82 -9.96
N LEU A 71 -4.04 3.02 -10.04
CA LEU A 71 -4.94 2.13 -10.77
C LEU A 71 -4.58 2.02 -12.25
N ILE A 72 -4.07 3.10 -12.84
CA ILE A 72 -3.73 3.14 -14.27
C ILE A 72 -2.42 2.39 -14.55
N GLU A 73 -1.41 2.62 -13.72
CA GLU A 73 -0.06 2.09 -13.95
C GLU A 73 0.22 0.80 -13.18
N TYR A 74 -0.68 0.42 -12.29
CA TYR A 74 -0.47 -0.73 -11.44
C TYR A 74 -0.63 -2.03 -12.20
N PRO A 75 0.36 -2.94 -12.18
CA PRO A 75 0.25 -4.22 -12.89
C PRO A 75 -0.93 -5.05 -12.36
N GLY A 76 -1.68 -5.63 -13.28
CA GLY A 76 -2.84 -6.43 -12.94
C GLY A 76 -4.14 -5.67 -12.71
N ALA A 77 -4.12 -4.34 -12.77
CA ALA A 77 -5.34 -3.57 -12.70
C ALA A 77 -6.24 -3.83 -13.91
N VAL A 78 -7.51 -4.05 -13.67
CA VAL A 78 -8.47 -4.42 -14.72
C VAL A 78 -8.90 -3.24 -15.54
N THR A 79 -9.00 -2.08 -14.91
CA THR A 79 -9.53 -0.88 -15.55
C THR A 79 -8.41 0.09 -15.86
N VAL A 80 -8.25 0.36 -17.14
CA VAL A 80 -7.38 1.43 -17.61
C VAL A 80 -8.23 2.68 -17.74
N ARG A 81 -7.82 3.74 -17.09
CA ARG A 81 -8.53 5.01 -17.14
C ARG A 81 -7.76 6.02 -17.95
N ASN A 82 -8.50 6.69 -18.80
CA ASN A 82 -7.98 7.80 -19.58
C ASN A 82 -8.50 9.13 -19.06
N ASP A 83 -9.08 9.10 -17.87
CA ASP A 83 -9.63 10.30 -17.27
C ASP A 83 -8.51 11.27 -16.95
N GLY A 84 -8.78 12.50 -17.20
CA GLY A 84 -7.84 13.54 -16.89
C GLY A 84 -7.46 13.56 -15.41
N GLU A 85 -6.55 14.41 -15.08
CA GLU A 85 -5.98 14.52 -13.76
C GLU A 85 -7.01 14.72 -12.67
N ASP A 86 -7.29 13.66 -11.91
CA ASP A 86 -7.99 13.82 -10.66
C ASP A 86 -7.02 14.43 -9.64
N ALA A 87 -7.44 15.52 -9.04
CA ALA A 87 -6.62 16.14 -8.00
C ALA A 87 -6.49 15.20 -6.81
N LEU A 88 -5.26 15.03 -6.35
CA LEU A 88 -4.99 14.29 -5.13
C LEU A 88 -5.37 15.15 -3.93
N GLU A 89 -6.14 14.57 -3.02
CA GLU A 89 -6.55 15.22 -1.80
C GLU A 89 -5.79 14.67 -0.61
N LYS A 90 -5.39 15.56 0.29
CA LYS A 90 -4.73 15.17 1.52
C LYS A 90 -5.70 14.42 2.42
N VAL A 91 -5.29 13.23 2.87
CA VAL A 91 -6.07 12.47 3.84
C VAL A 91 -5.76 13.02 5.23
N ILE A 92 -6.80 13.46 5.92
CA ILE A 92 -6.68 14.05 7.24
C ILE A 92 -7.61 13.31 8.19
N ASN A 93 -7.06 12.89 9.34
CA ASN A 93 -7.86 12.42 10.46
C ASN A 93 -8.08 13.59 11.42
N GLU A 94 -9.15 13.50 12.21
CA GLU A 94 -9.50 14.50 13.23
C GLU A 94 -8.34 14.88 14.15
N ASN A 95 -7.48 13.92 14.47
CA ASN A 95 -6.39 14.12 15.42
C ASN A 95 -5.01 14.22 14.78
N ASN A 96 -4.87 13.83 13.51
CA ASN A 96 -3.55 13.76 12.89
C ASN A 96 -3.65 13.76 11.35
N ASP A 97 -2.63 14.29 10.69
CA ASP A 97 -2.48 14.26 9.24
C ASP A 97 -1.30 13.39 8.78
N LYS A 98 -0.64 12.72 9.73
CA LYS A 98 0.46 11.81 9.43
C LYS A 98 0.12 10.40 9.87
N PHE A 99 0.51 9.42 9.09
CA PHE A 99 0.13 8.04 9.32
C PHE A 99 1.31 7.12 9.12
N ASN A 100 1.30 6.01 9.85
CA ASN A 100 2.01 4.83 9.40
C ASN A 100 1.17 4.15 8.33
N VAL A 101 1.81 3.44 7.42
CA VAL A 101 1.15 2.89 6.24
C VAL A 101 1.48 1.42 6.10
N ALA A 102 0.44 0.60 5.92
CA ALA A 102 0.60 -0.79 5.52
C ALA A 102 -0.04 -1.02 4.17
N ILE A 103 0.61 -1.82 3.36
CA ILE A 103 0.07 -2.26 2.08
C ILE A 103 0.03 -3.79 2.06
N ILE A 104 -1.09 -4.33 1.58
CA ILE A 104 -1.34 -5.75 1.57
C ILE A 104 -1.61 -6.19 0.15
N PHE A 105 -0.95 -7.27 -0.27
CA PHE A 105 -1.16 -7.87 -1.57
C PHE A 105 -1.67 -9.30 -1.42
N GLU A 106 -2.64 -9.66 -2.23
CA GLU A 106 -3.05 -11.05 -2.42
C GLU A 106 -2.69 -11.48 -3.83
N TYR A 107 -2.19 -12.69 -3.96
CA TYR A 107 -1.70 -13.24 -5.22
C TYR A 107 -2.54 -14.41 -5.65
N SER A 108 -2.52 -14.69 -6.95
CA SER A 108 -3.07 -15.91 -7.51
C SER A 108 -2.34 -17.14 -6.93
N ASP A 109 -3.09 -18.17 -6.58
CA ASP A 109 -2.55 -19.38 -5.99
C ASP A 109 -1.62 -20.18 -6.93
N GLU A 110 -1.74 -19.96 -8.22
CA GLU A 110 -0.95 -20.67 -9.22
C GLU A 110 0.52 -20.22 -9.23
N PHE A 111 0.80 -19.02 -8.72
CA PHE A 111 2.11 -18.40 -8.82
C PHE A 111 2.76 -18.15 -7.49
N ALA A 112 2.05 -18.43 -6.43
CA ALA A 112 2.49 -18.07 -5.11
C ALA A 112 3.80 -18.78 -4.77
N PHE A 113 4.90 -18.13 -4.99
CA PHE A 113 6.18 -18.51 -4.39
C PHE A 113 6.84 -19.77 -4.96
N ASP A 114 6.35 -20.27 -6.07
CA ASP A 114 6.94 -21.47 -6.69
C ASP A 114 8.22 -21.15 -7.45
N ASP A 115 8.36 -19.91 -7.88
CA ASP A 115 9.51 -19.45 -8.63
C ASP A 115 10.32 -18.45 -7.85
N GLU A 116 11.60 -18.38 -8.14
CA GLU A 116 12.51 -17.39 -7.57
C GLU A 116 12.18 -15.98 -8.05
N GLU A 117 11.35 -15.86 -9.07
CA GLU A 117 10.92 -14.58 -9.62
C GLU A 117 9.50 -14.26 -9.24
N PHE A 118 9.32 -13.06 -8.71
CA PHE A 118 8.02 -12.52 -8.37
C PHE A 118 7.40 -11.85 -9.60
N ASP A 119 6.18 -12.25 -9.94
CA ASP A 119 5.42 -11.65 -11.03
C ASP A 119 4.34 -10.70 -10.50
N GLU A 120 4.56 -9.41 -10.69
CA GLU A 120 3.61 -8.37 -10.27
C GLU A 120 2.23 -8.51 -10.91
N ASN A 121 2.14 -9.14 -12.09
CA ASN A 121 0.89 -9.31 -12.80
C ASN A 121 -0.04 -10.34 -12.12
N GLU A 122 0.47 -11.09 -11.17
CA GLU A 122 -0.30 -12.07 -10.42
C GLU A 122 -0.95 -11.51 -9.17
N ILE A 123 -0.83 -10.22 -8.93
CA ILE A 123 -1.54 -9.55 -7.84
C ILE A 123 -3.02 -9.50 -8.19
N THR A 124 -3.85 -10.07 -7.30
CA THR A 124 -5.30 -10.10 -7.47
C THR A 124 -6.03 -9.11 -6.56
N TRP A 125 -5.37 -8.65 -5.52
CA TRP A 125 -5.97 -7.73 -4.55
C TRP A 125 -4.91 -6.85 -3.92
N CYS A 126 -5.26 -5.59 -3.70
CA CYS A 126 -4.42 -4.64 -2.99
C CYS A 126 -5.26 -3.89 -1.96
N GLN A 127 -4.78 -3.84 -0.73
CA GLN A 127 -5.40 -3.05 0.34
C GLN A 127 -4.35 -2.13 0.94
N ILE A 128 -4.75 -0.92 1.29
CA ILE A 128 -3.89 0.03 1.99
C ILE A 128 -4.57 0.46 3.27
N TYR A 129 -3.84 0.32 4.38
CA TYR A 129 -4.26 0.74 5.71
C TYR A 129 -3.38 1.87 6.21
N LEU A 130 -4.02 2.86 6.82
CA LEU A 130 -3.33 3.92 7.53
C LEU A 130 -3.53 3.71 9.03
N TYR A 131 -2.49 3.96 9.80
CA TYR A 131 -2.55 3.96 11.25
C TYR A 131 -2.27 5.36 11.78
N ASP A 132 -3.26 5.93 12.48
CA ASP A 132 -3.13 7.23 13.13
C ASP A 132 -2.48 7.03 14.50
N ILE A 133 -1.27 7.54 14.65
CA ILE A 133 -0.49 7.36 15.87
C ILE A 133 -1.01 8.17 17.06
N VAL A 134 -1.88 9.15 16.81
CA VAL A 134 -2.49 9.97 17.88
C VAL A 134 -3.75 9.31 18.41
N SER A 135 -4.68 8.92 17.51
CA SER A 135 -5.93 8.28 17.90
C SER A 135 -5.80 6.77 18.11
N LEU A 136 -4.69 6.16 17.68
CA LEU A 136 -4.42 4.72 17.74
C LEU A 136 -5.45 3.90 16.96
N ARG A 137 -5.90 4.43 15.82
CA ARG A 137 -6.88 3.78 14.95
C ARG A 137 -6.33 3.52 13.57
N SER A 138 -6.70 2.38 13.01
CA SER A 138 -6.39 2.07 11.62
C SER A 138 -7.60 2.36 10.74
N ILE A 139 -7.28 2.80 9.51
CA ILE A 139 -8.28 3.17 8.50
C ILE A 139 -7.87 2.50 7.19
N MET A 140 -8.80 1.77 6.58
CA MET A 140 -8.56 1.21 5.24
C MET A 140 -8.97 2.24 4.20
N ILE A 141 -8.04 2.63 3.33
CA ILE A 141 -8.29 3.64 2.30
C ILE A 141 -8.32 3.09 0.88
N VAL A 142 -7.79 1.90 0.67
CA VAL A 142 -7.85 1.21 -0.61
C VAL A 142 -8.24 -0.24 -0.36
N ASP A 143 -9.20 -0.73 -1.13
CA ASP A 143 -9.62 -2.11 -1.16
C ASP A 143 -9.96 -2.42 -2.61
N ASP A 144 -8.96 -2.84 -3.36
CA ASP A 144 -9.08 -2.97 -4.81
C ASP A 144 -8.78 -4.40 -5.26
N GLU A 145 -9.80 -5.02 -5.84
CA GLU A 145 -9.72 -6.36 -6.39
C GLU A 145 -9.49 -6.26 -7.90
N THR A 146 -8.45 -6.92 -8.37
CA THR A 146 -8.19 -7.02 -9.81
C THR A 146 -8.75 -8.34 -10.31
N ALA A 147 -9.40 -8.32 -11.43
CA ALA A 147 -9.99 -9.53 -12.00
C ALA A 147 -8.95 -10.41 -12.69
#